data_1ce0414b12db11f440b791eb440e917c
#
_entry.id   1ce0414b12db11f440b791eb440e917c
#
_cell.length_a   1.000
_cell.length_b   1.000
_cell.length_c   1.000
_cell.angle_alpha   90.00
_cell.angle_beta   90.00
_cell.angle_gamma   90.00
#
_symmetry.space_group_name_H-M   'P 1'
#
loop_
_entity.id
_entity.type
_entity.pdbx_description
1 polymer ?
#
loop_
_entity_poly.entity_id
_entity_poly.type
_entity_poly.pdbx_seq_one_letter_code
_entity_poly.pdbx_strand_id
1 'polypeptide(L)'
;MTNIALDLIGQSRLLFQHAAEAIGDTHEDALAFLRLEHEYHNALLVEQPNGNFADTVVRQYFYDAFNYLNYDALLKSEDEKLRAIAEKALKEVTYHRRWSSEWLIRLGDGTEESHAKAQTAVNLLWEYTGELFTPADFEQECIEKNISPNVAALRPAWLMHVSNILSQATLEMPSPDTWMQSGGKSGRHTEYLGYILADLQYMQRTYPEMQW
;
A
#
# COMPACT_ATOMS: atom_id res chain seq x y z
N MET A 1 1.61 15.34 3.41
CA MET A 1 1.02 14.37 2.47
C MET A 1 1.56 14.50 1.04
N THR A 2 1.66 15.70 0.47
CA THR A 2 2.19 15.86 -0.91
C THR A 2 3.55 15.20 -1.13
N ASN A 3 4.50 15.36 -0.22
CA ASN A 3 5.81 14.70 -0.33
C ASN A 3 5.70 13.17 -0.32
N ILE A 4 4.83 12.61 0.54
CA ILE A 4 4.56 11.16 0.57
C ILE A 4 4.04 10.70 -0.80
N ALA A 5 3.10 11.43 -1.40
CA ALA A 5 2.58 11.10 -2.72
C ALA A 5 3.67 11.13 -3.80
N LEU A 6 4.55 12.14 -3.78
CA LEU A 6 5.67 12.23 -4.73
C LEU A 6 6.68 11.09 -4.56
N ASP A 7 7.00 10.72 -3.31
CA ASP A 7 7.87 9.58 -3.02
C ASP A 7 7.26 8.26 -3.53
N LEU A 8 5.95 8.04 -3.29
CA LEU A 8 5.24 6.85 -3.77
C LEU A 8 5.18 6.78 -5.30
N ILE A 9 4.98 7.91 -5.99
CA ILE A 9 5.07 7.98 -7.47
C ILE A 9 6.47 7.61 -7.92
N GLY A 10 7.51 8.12 -7.26
CA GLY A 10 8.90 7.78 -7.56
C GLY A 10 9.21 6.29 -7.36
N GLN A 11 8.72 5.69 -6.27
CA GLN A 11 8.86 4.25 -5.99
C GLN A 11 8.13 3.42 -7.06
N SER A 12 6.87 3.77 -7.36
CA SER A 12 6.07 3.07 -8.38
C SER A 12 6.74 3.12 -9.75
N ARG A 13 7.30 4.28 -10.13
CA ARG A 13 8.03 4.43 -11.38
C ARG A 13 9.22 3.49 -11.47
N LEU A 14 10.06 3.42 -10.45
CA LEU A 14 11.21 2.52 -10.42
C LEU A 14 10.81 1.05 -10.52
N LEU A 15 9.72 0.66 -9.84
CA LEU A 15 9.19 -0.70 -9.90
C LEU A 15 8.62 -1.03 -11.29
N PHE A 16 7.86 -0.12 -11.90
CA PHE A 16 7.34 -0.33 -13.25
C PHE A 16 8.45 -0.34 -14.32
N GLN A 17 9.49 0.47 -14.18
CA GLN A 17 10.66 0.41 -15.05
C GLN A 17 11.34 -0.97 -14.97
N HIS A 18 11.56 -1.46 -13.75
CA HIS A 18 12.14 -2.79 -13.55
C HIS A 18 11.24 -3.90 -14.10
N ALA A 19 9.92 -3.82 -13.89
CA ALA A 19 8.98 -4.78 -14.46
C ALA A 19 8.96 -4.74 -16.00
N ALA A 20 8.97 -3.55 -16.59
CA ALA A 20 9.01 -3.39 -18.04
C ALA A 20 10.28 -3.98 -18.67
N GLU A 21 11.44 -3.79 -18.05
CA GLU A 21 12.69 -4.41 -18.47
C GLU A 21 12.64 -5.95 -18.39
N ALA A 22 12.01 -6.50 -17.36
CA ALA A 22 11.85 -7.94 -17.20
C ALA A 22 10.91 -8.55 -18.25
N ILE A 23 9.86 -7.83 -18.66
CA ILE A 23 8.90 -8.24 -19.68
C ILE A 23 9.49 -8.10 -21.08
N GLY A 24 10.22 -7.02 -21.36
CA GLY A 24 10.95 -6.76 -22.62
C GLY A 24 10.20 -5.95 -23.67
N ASP A 25 8.93 -6.26 -23.95
CA ASP A 25 8.15 -5.61 -25.03
C ASP A 25 7.13 -4.58 -24.49
N THR A 26 7.47 -3.87 -23.40
CA THR A 26 6.60 -2.87 -22.79
C THR A 26 7.41 -1.74 -22.15
N HIS A 27 6.74 -0.72 -21.63
CA HIS A 27 7.37 0.39 -20.94
C HIS A 27 6.54 0.78 -19.69
N GLU A 28 7.15 1.58 -18.79
CA GLU A 28 6.56 1.93 -17.50
C GLU A 28 5.16 2.53 -17.60
N ASP A 29 4.92 3.41 -18.58
CA ASP A 29 3.63 4.09 -18.75
C ASP A 29 2.54 3.15 -19.23
N ALA A 30 2.87 2.15 -20.05
CA ALA A 30 1.91 1.12 -20.43
C ALA A 30 1.42 0.33 -19.21
N LEU A 31 2.34 -0.02 -18.32
CA LEU A 31 2.01 -0.72 -17.07
C LEU A 31 1.25 0.17 -16.08
N ALA A 32 1.53 1.46 -16.03
CA ALA A 32 0.88 2.39 -15.12
C ALA A 32 -0.49 2.86 -15.62
N PHE A 33 -0.65 3.14 -16.93
CA PHE A 33 -1.78 3.93 -17.44
C PHE A 33 -2.65 3.22 -18.49
N LEU A 34 -2.22 2.10 -19.07
CA LEU A 34 -2.94 1.49 -20.19
C LEU A 34 -3.60 0.15 -19.87
N ARG A 35 -3.36 -0.41 -18.69
CA ARG A 35 -4.00 -1.66 -18.25
C ARG A 35 -5.48 -1.48 -17.96
N LEU A 36 -6.25 -2.55 -18.13
CA LEU A 36 -7.64 -2.65 -17.71
C LEU A 36 -7.71 -2.93 -16.19
N GLU A 37 -8.85 -2.66 -15.59
CA GLU A 37 -9.06 -2.80 -14.14
C GLU A 37 -8.60 -4.17 -13.60
N HIS A 38 -9.03 -5.27 -14.24
CA HIS A 38 -8.69 -6.63 -13.81
C HIS A 38 -7.22 -7.04 -14.01
N GLU A 39 -6.43 -6.21 -14.70
CA GLU A 39 -5.00 -6.42 -14.90
C GLU A 39 -4.14 -5.76 -13.80
N TYR A 40 -4.77 -5.05 -12.86
CA TYR A 40 -4.11 -4.57 -11.66
C TYR A 40 -4.20 -5.62 -10.55
N HIS A 41 -3.16 -5.70 -9.73
CA HIS A 41 -3.01 -6.69 -8.65
C HIS A 41 -2.63 -6.01 -7.34
N ASN A 42 -3.30 -4.92 -7.01
CA ASN A 42 -3.08 -4.16 -5.79
C ASN A 42 -3.99 -4.64 -4.66
N ALA A 43 -3.59 -4.43 -3.43
CA ALA A 43 -4.45 -4.71 -2.28
C ALA A 43 -5.64 -3.75 -2.22
N LEU A 44 -6.82 -4.24 -1.83
CA LEU A 44 -8.07 -3.46 -1.73
C LEU A 44 -7.97 -2.28 -0.75
N LEU A 45 -7.08 -2.33 0.22
CA LEU A 45 -6.85 -1.24 1.17
C LEU A 45 -6.52 0.08 0.48
N VAL A 46 -5.71 0.05 -0.58
CA VAL A 46 -5.24 1.28 -1.26
C VAL A 46 -6.29 1.87 -2.20
N GLU A 47 -7.36 1.16 -2.48
CA GLU A 47 -8.49 1.65 -3.29
C GLU A 47 -9.50 2.46 -2.47
N GLN A 48 -9.46 2.33 -1.15
CA GLN A 48 -10.48 2.94 -0.29
C GLN A 48 -10.48 4.46 -0.43
N PRO A 49 -11.66 5.11 -0.38
CA PRO A 49 -11.78 6.57 -0.51
C PRO A 49 -10.93 7.34 0.50
N ASN A 50 -10.54 8.54 0.14
CA ASN A 50 -9.84 9.43 1.06
C ASN A 50 -10.70 9.80 2.29
N GLY A 51 -12.03 9.91 2.10
CA GLY A 51 -12.93 10.25 3.18
C GLY A 51 -12.54 11.54 3.91
N ASN A 52 -12.64 11.53 5.23
CA ASN A 52 -12.11 12.61 6.07
C ASN A 52 -10.60 12.38 6.35
N PHE A 53 -9.98 13.32 7.06
CA PHE A 53 -8.55 13.26 7.36
C PHE A 53 -8.15 12.02 8.19
N ALA A 54 -9.03 11.56 9.10
CA ALA A 54 -8.76 10.36 9.89
C ALA A 54 -8.77 9.10 9.01
N ASP A 55 -9.72 8.97 8.07
CA ASP A 55 -9.77 7.85 7.11
C ASP A 55 -8.46 7.78 6.31
N THR A 56 -8.02 8.93 5.79
CA THR A 56 -6.76 9.00 5.04
C THR A 56 -5.56 8.64 5.89
N VAL A 57 -5.45 9.14 7.13
CA VAL A 57 -4.31 8.87 8.02
C VAL A 57 -4.27 7.40 8.45
N VAL A 58 -5.41 6.80 8.79
CA VAL A 58 -5.49 5.39 9.19
C VAL A 58 -5.10 4.48 8.04
N ARG A 59 -5.67 4.71 6.84
CA ARG A 59 -5.29 3.95 5.63
C ARG A 59 -3.80 4.05 5.36
N GLN A 60 -3.26 5.27 5.39
CA GLN A 60 -1.84 5.53 5.17
C GLN A 60 -0.99 4.80 6.21
N TYR A 61 -1.36 4.86 7.50
CA TYR A 61 -0.60 4.20 8.56
C TYR A 61 -0.58 2.68 8.42
N PHE A 62 -1.71 2.05 8.13
CA PHE A 62 -1.75 0.59 7.94
C PHE A 62 -0.86 0.16 6.78
N TYR A 63 -0.88 0.92 5.69
CA TYR A 63 -0.04 0.65 4.52
C TYR A 63 1.44 0.96 4.80
N ASP A 64 1.77 2.09 5.43
CA ASP A 64 3.16 2.45 5.74
C ASP A 64 3.82 1.45 6.69
N ALA A 65 3.08 0.97 7.70
CA ALA A 65 3.56 -0.05 8.62
C ALA A 65 3.88 -1.37 7.90
N PHE A 66 3.05 -1.76 6.94
CA PHE A 66 3.31 -2.91 6.06
C PHE A 66 4.50 -2.64 5.14
N ASN A 67 4.49 -1.51 4.45
CA ASN A 67 5.47 -1.17 3.43
C ASN A 67 6.89 -1.06 4.00
N TYR A 68 7.02 -0.53 5.23
CA TYR A 68 8.28 -0.52 5.95
C TYR A 68 8.85 -1.93 6.14
N LEU A 69 8.05 -2.88 6.63
CA LEU A 69 8.47 -4.26 6.84
C LEU A 69 8.78 -4.98 5.51
N ASN A 70 7.99 -4.67 4.49
CA ASN A 70 8.17 -5.23 3.16
C ASN A 70 9.49 -4.77 2.52
N TYR A 71 9.80 -3.47 2.53
CA TYR A 71 11.06 -2.97 2.00
C TYR A 71 12.28 -3.39 2.83
N ASP A 72 12.15 -3.48 4.17
CA ASP A 72 13.22 -4.02 5.03
C ASP A 72 13.53 -5.48 4.66
N ALA A 73 12.50 -6.28 4.42
CA ALA A 73 12.67 -7.66 3.98
C ALA A 73 13.22 -7.77 2.54
N LEU A 74 12.82 -6.87 1.63
CA LEU A 74 13.33 -6.79 0.25
C LEU A 74 14.82 -6.46 0.15
N LEU A 75 15.46 -5.92 1.19
CA LEU A 75 16.91 -5.77 1.25
C LEU A 75 17.67 -7.10 1.11
N LYS A 76 16.99 -8.22 1.30
CA LYS A 76 17.54 -9.58 1.18
C LYS A 76 17.16 -10.26 -0.13
N SER A 77 16.50 -9.57 -1.06
CA SER A 77 16.12 -10.13 -2.37
C SER A 77 17.32 -10.60 -3.16
N GLU A 78 17.19 -11.71 -3.89
CA GLU A 78 18.19 -12.15 -4.90
C GLU A 78 18.21 -11.23 -6.13
N ASP A 79 17.16 -10.44 -6.36
CA ASP A 79 17.13 -9.43 -7.42
C ASP A 79 17.85 -8.14 -6.97
N GLU A 80 18.99 -7.84 -7.61
CA GLU A 80 19.81 -6.68 -7.27
C GLU A 80 19.12 -5.34 -7.48
N LYS A 81 18.25 -5.23 -8.50
CA LYS A 81 17.51 -4.00 -8.76
C LYS A 81 16.43 -3.78 -7.71
N LEU A 82 15.72 -4.83 -7.32
CA LEU A 82 14.76 -4.73 -6.22
C LEU A 82 15.43 -4.36 -4.90
N ARG A 83 16.62 -4.91 -4.60
CA ARG A 83 17.40 -4.47 -3.41
C ARG A 83 17.73 -2.99 -3.47
N ALA A 84 18.23 -2.51 -4.61
CA ALA A 84 18.59 -1.09 -4.75
C ALA A 84 17.37 -0.17 -4.63
N ILE A 85 16.22 -0.57 -5.18
CA ILE A 85 14.94 0.16 -5.00
C ILE A 85 14.54 0.15 -3.53
N ALA A 86 14.63 -1.00 -2.87
CA ALA A 86 14.29 -1.14 -1.46
C ALA A 86 15.18 -0.27 -0.54
N GLU A 87 16.48 -0.20 -0.78
CA GLU A 87 17.42 0.65 -0.03
C GLU A 87 17.04 2.14 -0.08
N LYS A 88 16.60 2.60 -1.24
CA LYS A 88 16.12 3.98 -1.41
C LYS A 88 14.76 4.17 -0.74
N ALA A 89 13.81 3.32 -1.08
CA ALA A 89 12.42 3.42 -0.63
C ALA A 89 12.30 3.29 0.90
N LEU A 90 13.11 2.45 1.55
CA LEU A 90 13.09 2.25 3.00
C LEU A 90 13.32 3.54 3.78
N LYS A 91 14.16 4.45 3.29
CA LYS A 91 14.41 5.76 3.92
C LYS A 91 13.15 6.63 3.87
N GLU A 92 12.49 6.66 2.71
CA GLU A 92 11.26 7.41 2.47
C GLU A 92 10.11 6.85 3.32
N VAL A 93 9.91 5.54 3.29
CA VAL A 93 8.83 4.84 4.02
C VAL A 93 9.05 4.91 5.55
N THR A 94 10.29 4.97 6.02
CA THR A 94 10.58 5.23 7.44
C THR A 94 9.99 6.57 7.88
N TYR A 95 10.13 7.61 7.05
CA TYR A 95 9.51 8.91 7.28
C TYR A 95 7.99 8.84 7.17
N HIS A 96 7.44 8.16 6.15
CA HIS A 96 5.99 7.99 5.97
C HIS A 96 5.34 7.36 7.20
N ARG A 97 5.89 6.23 7.66
CA ARG A 97 5.41 5.52 8.85
C ARG A 97 5.47 6.39 10.11
N ARG A 98 6.55 7.14 10.29
CA ARG A 98 6.66 8.09 11.41
C ARG A 98 5.58 9.17 11.31
N TRP A 99 5.42 9.77 10.16
CA TRP A 99 4.42 10.83 9.93
C TRP A 99 3.00 10.33 10.19
N SER A 100 2.62 9.19 9.61
CA SER A 100 1.27 8.65 9.74
C SER A 100 0.97 8.16 11.16
N SER A 101 1.93 7.54 11.86
CA SER A 101 1.77 7.15 13.25
C SER A 101 1.63 8.35 14.20
N GLU A 102 2.44 9.40 14.03
CA GLU A 102 2.34 10.61 14.84
C GLU A 102 0.99 11.31 14.65
N TRP A 103 0.46 11.35 13.44
CA TRP A 103 -0.88 11.90 13.19
C TRP A 103 -1.99 11.03 13.75
N LEU A 104 -1.86 9.71 13.65
CA LEU A 104 -2.85 8.80 14.23
C LEU A 104 -2.93 8.96 15.75
N ILE A 105 -1.77 9.05 16.43
CA ILE A 105 -1.73 9.32 17.88
C ILE A 105 -2.41 10.65 18.21
N ARG A 106 -2.09 11.73 17.47
CA ARG A 106 -2.71 13.05 17.70
C ARG A 106 -4.23 13.06 17.49
N LEU A 107 -4.71 12.28 16.51
CA LEU A 107 -6.16 12.17 16.26
C LEU A 107 -6.86 11.37 17.36
N GLY A 108 -6.27 10.26 17.77
CA GLY A 108 -6.85 9.38 18.78
C GLY A 108 -6.80 9.97 20.19
N ASP A 109 -5.72 10.62 20.59
CA ASP A 109 -5.55 11.27 21.89
C ASP A 109 -5.95 12.77 21.87
N GLY A 110 -6.72 13.18 20.88
CA GLY A 110 -7.14 14.56 20.69
C GLY A 110 -8.51 14.89 21.30
N THR A 111 -9.41 15.42 20.47
CA THR A 111 -10.78 15.71 20.89
C THR A 111 -11.67 14.46 20.75
N GLU A 112 -12.84 14.45 21.46
CA GLU A 112 -13.83 13.37 21.28
C GLU A 112 -14.21 13.16 19.81
N GLU A 113 -14.33 14.26 19.04
CA GLU A 113 -14.65 14.19 17.61
C GLU A 113 -13.54 13.53 16.81
N SER A 114 -12.27 13.91 17.02
CA SER A 114 -11.14 13.33 16.30
C SER A 114 -10.93 11.85 16.68
N HIS A 115 -11.10 11.53 17.98
CA HIS A 115 -11.04 10.16 18.47
C HIS A 115 -12.11 9.28 17.81
N ALA A 116 -13.37 9.72 17.84
CA ALA A 116 -14.47 8.96 17.24
C ALA A 116 -14.27 8.73 15.73
N LYS A 117 -13.80 9.75 15.00
CA LYS A 117 -13.46 9.61 13.58
C LYS A 117 -12.30 8.63 13.33
N ALA A 118 -11.25 8.71 14.15
CA ALA A 118 -10.11 7.81 14.04
C ALA A 118 -10.51 6.35 14.36
N GLN A 119 -11.29 6.13 15.43
CA GLN A 119 -11.79 4.80 15.77
C GLN A 119 -12.70 4.22 14.67
N THR A 120 -13.60 5.06 14.12
CA THR A 120 -14.44 4.65 13.01
C THR A 120 -13.61 4.23 11.81
N ALA A 121 -12.59 5.02 11.44
CA ALA A 121 -11.69 4.71 10.34
C ALA A 121 -10.90 3.41 10.58
N VAL A 122 -10.40 3.19 11.80
CA VAL A 122 -9.73 1.93 12.19
C VAL A 122 -10.66 0.75 11.98
N ASN A 123 -11.90 0.81 12.46
CA ASN A 123 -12.85 -0.27 12.35
C ASN A 123 -13.24 -0.58 10.89
N LEU A 124 -13.46 0.44 10.07
CA LEU A 124 -13.87 0.29 8.67
C LEU A 124 -12.72 -0.20 7.77
N LEU A 125 -11.50 0.25 8.01
CA LEU A 125 -10.36 -0.09 7.15
C LEU A 125 -9.66 -1.39 7.55
N TRP A 126 -9.94 -1.89 8.75
CA TRP A 126 -9.33 -3.09 9.28
C TRP A 126 -9.56 -4.33 8.41
N GLU A 127 -10.77 -4.50 7.90
CA GLU A 127 -11.13 -5.65 7.07
C GLU A 127 -10.32 -5.76 5.76
N TYR A 128 -9.71 -4.67 5.30
CA TYR A 128 -8.87 -4.63 4.10
C TYR A 128 -7.39 -4.92 4.37
N THR A 129 -6.99 -5.07 5.64
CA THR A 129 -5.58 -5.28 5.98
C THR A 129 -5.10 -6.71 5.80
N GLY A 130 -6.00 -7.69 5.86
CA GLY A 130 -5.66 -9.12 5.79
C GLY A 130 -4.98 -9.52 4.48
N GLU A 131 -5.43 -8.94 3.36
CA GLU A 131 -4.90 -9.22 2.04
C GLU A 131 -3.42 -8.82 1.87
N LEU A 132 -2.94 -7.84 2.63
CA LEU A 132 -1.52 -7.46 2.63
C LEU A 132 -0.60 -8.64 2.95
N PHE A 133 -1.10 -9.58 3.78
CA PHE A 133 -0.34 -10.73 4.28
C PHE A 133 -0.72 -12.05 3.64
N THR A 134 -1.59 -12.02 2.64
CA THR A 134 -1.99 -13.22 1.89
C THR A 134 -1.26 -13.21 0.55
N PRO A 135 -0.26 -14.12 0.35
CA PRO A 135 0.42 -14.20 -0.93
C PRO A 135 -0.54 -14.59 -2.05
N ALA A 136 -0.46 -13.93 -3.19
CA ALA A 136 -1.08 -14.38 -4.42
C ALA A 136 -0.22 -15.45 -5.11
N ASP A 137 -0.77 -16.18 -6.08
CA ASP A 137 -0.05 -17.26 -6.77
C ASP A 137 1.25 -16.78 -7.42
N PHE A 138 1.25 -15.59 -8.04
CA PHE A 138 2.46 -15.01 -8.64
C PHE A 138 3.50 -14.58 -7.59
N GLU A 139 3.07 -14.16 -6.39
CA GLU A 139 3.98 -13.84 -5.28
C GLU A 139 4.65 -15.10 -4.74
N GLN A 140 3.95 -16.23 -4.73
CA GLN A 140 4.49 -17.50 -4.23
C GLN A 140 5.72 -17.94 -5.03
N GLU A 141 5.69 -17.83 -6.35
CA GLU A 141 6.84 -18.13 -7.20
C GLU A 141 8.05 -17.21 -6.89
N CYS A 142 7.79 -15.93 -6.67
CA CYS A 142 8.83 -14.96 -6.30
C CYS A 142 9.40 -15.25 -4.90
N ILE A 143 8.58 -15.71 -3.95
CA ILE A 143 9.03 -16.12 -2.61
C ILE A 143 9.95 -17.34 -2.70
N GLU A 144 9.57 -18.36 -3.46
CA GLU A 144 10.37 -19.58 -3.66
C GLU A 144 11.74 -19.30 -4.28
N LYS A 145 11.84 -18.27 -5.13
CA LYS A 145 13.08 -17.80 -5.75
C LYS A 145 13.84 -16.78 -4.90
N ASN A 146 13.40 -16.46 -3.70
CA ASN A 146 13.95 -15.41 -2.84
C ASN A 146 14.00 -14.02 -3.52
N ILE A 147 13.12 -13.75 -4.47
CA ILE A 147 12.99 -12.45 -5.14
C ILE A 147 12.14 -11.52 -4.26
N SER A 148 11.03 -12.04 -3.71
CA SER A 148 10.13 -11.29 -2.83
C SER A 148 10.09 -11.89 -1.42
N PRO A 149 9.82 -11.10 -0.39
CA PRO A 149 9.65 -11.62 0.97
C PRO A 149 8.36 -12.44 1.08
N ASN A 150 8.33 -13.39 2.01
CA ASN A 150 7.08 -14.02 2.43
C ASN A 150 6.27 -13.03 3.25
N VAL A 151 5.29 -12.38 2.60
CA VAL A 151 4.46 -11.35 3.25
C VAL A 151 3.67 -11.89 4.45
N ALA A 152 3.31 -13.19 4.47
CA ALA A 152 2.63 -13.80 5.61
C ALA A 152 3.50 -13.76 6.87
N ALA A 153 4.81 -13.90 6.74
CA ALA A 153 5.75 -13.84 7.84
C ALA A 153 5.89 -12.42 8.45
N LEU A 154 5.47 -11.38 7.74
CA LEU A 154 5.52 -10.00 8.22
C LEU A 154 4.37 -9.65 9.17
N ARG A 155 3.26 -10.41 9.13
CA ARG A 155 2.04 -10.10 9.88
C ARG A 155 2.23 -9.96 11.40
N PRO A 156 2.97 -10.84 12.10
CA PRO A 156 3.16 -10.69 13.56
C PRO A 156 3.87 -9.38 13.94
N ALA A 157 4.90 -8.99 13.20
CA ALA A 157 5.60 -7.72 13.43
C ALA A 157 4.71 -6.52 13.13
N TRP A 158 3.92 -6.57 12.06
CA TRP A 158 2.95 -5.54 11.72
C TRP A 158 1.89 -5.37 12.81
N LEU A 159 1.30 -6.47 13.29
CA LEU A 159 0.32 -6.45 14.39
C LEU A 159 0.90 -5.82 15.66
N MET A 160 2.14 -6.14 15.99
CA MET A 160 2.84 -5.55 17.15
C MET A 160 2.99 -4.04 16.97
N HIS A 161 3.42 -3.56 15.80
CA HIS A 161 3.54 -2.13 15.51
C HIS A 161 2.20 -1.43 15.58
N VAL A 162 1.17 -1.98 14.94
CA VAL A 162 -0.17 -1.38 14.93
C VAL A 162 -0.79 -1.35 16.33
N SER A 163 -0.73 -2.45 17.07
CA SER A 163 -1.22 -2.51 18.44
C SER A 163 -0.56 -1.46 19.34
N ASN A 164 0.76 -1.29 19.22
CA ASN A 164 1.48 -0.28 19.99
C ASN A 164 1.03 1.15 19.67
N ILE A 165 0.85 1.49 18.40
CA ILE A 165 0.42 2.83 17.99
C ILE A 165 -1.05 3.09 18.34
N LEU A 166 -1.95 2.11 18.13
CA LEU A 166 -3.35 2.26 18.54
C LEU A 166 -3.48 2.44 20.05
N SER A 167 -2.69 1.71 20.85
CA SER A 167 -2.63 1.90 22.31
C SER A 167 -2.18 3.32 22.70
N GLN A 168 -1.13 3.85 22.05
CA GLN A 168 -0.68 5.23 22.29
C GLN A 168 -1.73 6.27 21.86
N ALA A 169 -2.48 5.96 20.82
CA ALA A 169 -3.58 6.77 20.31
C ALA A 169 -4.88 6.62 21.12
N THR A 170 -4.90 5.84 22.19
CA THR A 170 -6.09 5.49 22.98
C THR A 170 -7.22 4.85 22.16
N LEU A 171 -6.89 4.24 21.04
CA LEU A 171 -7.81 3.56 20.12
C LEU A 171 -7.86 2.07 20.41
N GLU A 172 -9.01 1.47 20.19
CA GLU A 172 -9.21 0.04 20.37
C GLU A 172 -8.79 -0.75 19.12
N MET A 173 -8.13 -1.89 19.35
CA MET A 173 -7.86 -2.86 18.29
C MET A 173 -9.15 -3.55 17.86
N PRO A 174 -9.44 -3.67 16.56
CA PRO A 174 -10.56 -4.47 16.09
C PRO A 174 -10.41 -5.95 16.46
N SER A 175 -11.54 -6.67 16.46
CA SER A 175 -11.56 -8.09 16.80
C SER A 175 -10.62 -8.90 15.90
N PRO A 176 -9.86 -9.87 16.45
CA PRO A 176 -9.06 -10.78 15.65
C PRO A 176 -9.91 -11.67 14.71
N ASP A 177 -11.20 -11.85 15.02
CA ASP A 177 -12.15 -12.61 14.23
C ASP A 177 -12.85 -11.78 13.14
N THR A 178 -12.45 -10.53 12.95
CA THR A 178 -12.97 -9.68 11.88
C THR A 178 -12.74 -10.38 10.53
N TRP A 179 -13.82 -10.52 9.77
CA TRP A 179 -13.72 -11.05 8.42
C TRP A 179 -12.88 -10.12 7.54
N MET A 180 -12.02 -10.70 6.69
CA MET A 180 -11.08 -9.95 5.86
C MET A 180 -11.50 -9.98 4.39
N GLN A 181 -11.55 -8.79 3.80
CA GLN A 181 -11.73 -8.59 2.37
C GLN A 181 -10.51 -9.11 1.59
N SER A 182 -10.76 -9.64 0.41
CA SER A 182 -9.71 -10.11 -0.49
C SER A 182 -10.20 -10.13 -1.93
N GLY A 183 -9.27 -10.10 -2.88
CA GLY A 183 -9.57 -10.17 -4.30
C GLY A 183 -8.73 -9.23 -5.16
N GLY A 184 -8.25 -8.12 -4.61
CA GLY A 184 -7.46 -7.12 -5.34
C GLY A 184 -6.21 -7.72 -5.98
N LYS A 185 -5.47 -8.54 -5.24
CA LYS A 185 -4.30 -9.26 -5.78
C LYS A 185 -4.64 -10.30 -6.85
N SER A 186 -5.90 -10.64 -7.05
CA SER A 186 -6.39 -11.53 -8.11
C SER A 186 -7.23 -10.82 -9.18
N GLY A 187 -7.14 -9.49 -9.26
CA GLY A 187 -7.83 -8.68 -10.27
C GLY A 187 -9.32 -8.45 -10.00
N ARG A 188 -9.79 -8.70 -8.76
CA ARG A 188 -11.16 -8.39 -8.32
C ARG A 188 -11.13 -7.21 -7.37
N HIS A 189 -11.56 -6.07 -7.85
CA HIS A 189 -11.42 -4.80 -7.20
C HIS A 189 -12.72 -4.27 -6.61
N THR A 190 -12.60 -3.24 -5.77
CA THR A 190 -13.75 -2.45 -5.35
C THR A 190 -14.18 -1.52 -6.47
N GLU A 191 -15.42 -0.99 -6.40
CA GLU A 191 -15.90 0.02 -7.36
C GLU A 191 -15.00 1.27 -7.43
N TYR A 192 -14.22 1.53 -6.40
CA TYR A 192 -13.36 2.72 -6.30
C TYR A 192 -12.18 2.69 -7.27
N LEU A 193 -11.65 1.50 -7.61
CA LEU A 193 -10.54 1.42 -8.56
C LEU A 193 -10.94 1.98 -9.93
N GLY A 194 -12.16 1.71 -10.39
CA GLY A 194 -12.67 2.24 -11.65
C GLY A 194 -12.65 3.78 -11.70
N TYR A 195 -13.02 4.45 -10.62
CA TYR A 195 -12.94 5.92 -10.51
C TYR A 195 -11.49 6.41 -10.50
N ILE A 196 -10.60 5.75 -9.74
CA ILE A 196 -9.18 6.08 -9.69
C ILE A 196 -8.55 5.96 -11.09
N LEU A 197 -8.84 4.88 -11.81
CA LEU A 197 -8.30 4.65 -13.15
C LEU A 197 -8.88 5.63 -14.18
N ALA A 198 -10.15 6.02 -14.06
CA ALA A 198 -10.74 7.02 -14.95
C ALA A 198 -9.98 8.35 -14.89
N ASP A 199 -9.59 8.80 -13.69
CA ASP A 199 -8.79 10.01 -13.53
C ASP A 199 -7.33 9.78 -13.95
N LEU A 200 -6.71 8.69 -13.51
CA LEU A 200 -5.30 8.38 -13.73
C LEU A 200 -4.97 8.20 -15.22
N GLN A 201 -5.83 7.52 -15.96
CA GLN A 201 -5.59 7.10 -17.35
C GLN A 201 -6.11 8.09 -18.39
N TYR A 202 -6.91 9.09 -17.97
CA TYR A 202 -7.62 9.97 -18.90
C TYR A 202 -6.69 10.63 -19.93
N MET A 203 -5.60 11.24 -19.48
CA MET A 203 -4.70 11.98 -20.38
C MET A 203 -3.99 11.05 -21.36
N GLN A 204 -3.45 9.95 -20.89
CA GLN A 204 -2.69 8.99 -21.71
C GLN A 204 -3.57 8.26 -22.72
N ARG A 205 -4.84 7.99 -22.38
CA ARG A 205 -5.81 7.37 -23.29
C ARG A 205 -6.40 8.36 -24.28
N THR A 206 -6.60 9.62 -23.87
CA THR A 206 -7.19 10.65 -24.74
C THR A 206 -6.18 11.18 -25.74
N TYR A 207 -4.92 11.26 -25.35
CA TYR A 207 -3.83 11.81 -26.17
C TYR A 207 -2.69 10.79 -26.29
N PRO A 208 -2.94 9.66 -27.00
CA PRO A 208 -1.89 8.66 -27.22
C PRO A 208 -0.70 9.28 -27.98
N GLU A 209 0.50 8.82 -27.69
CA GLU A 209 1.76 9.29 -28.30
C GLU A 209 2.25 10.68 -27.85
N MET A 210 1.57 11.36 -26.96
CA MET A 210 2.09 12.59 -26.35
C MET A 210 3.22 12.30 -25.37
N GLN A 211 4.25 13.14 -25.39
CA GLN A 211 5.34 13.12 -24.41
C GLN A 211 5.05 14.17 -23.33
N TRP A 212 5.11 13.75 -22.09
CA TRP A 212 4.80 14.57 -20.90
C TRP A 212 6.06 14.86 -20.07
#